data_bff1e995fea61b2b2549a10992f959c8
#
_entry.id   bff1e995fea61b2b2549a10992f959c8
#
_cell.length_a   1.000
_cell.length_b   1.000
_cell.length_c   1.000
_cell.angle_alpha   90.00
_cell.angle_beta   90.00
_cell.angle_gamma   90.00
#
_symmetry.space_group_name_H-M   'P 1'
#
loop_
_entity.id
_entity.type
_entity.pdbx_description
1 polymer ?
#
loop_
_entity_poly.entity_id
_entity_poly.type
_entity_poly.pdbx_seq_one_letter_code
_entity_poly.pdbx_strand_id
1 'polypeptide(L)'
;SVIHVRETLGLGNFPNMYLIGYNGGEIYDCTSKTLLNRIALSYDEAKKCFEIAKKMGIHIHTFSDTHIITEKEDEELIYYKKAVHTPVIYDDDFMAHLDKEPCKCLAVFLHNKELMEPFTKNIKQELGEKVNVMTSTPHFIEMFPIHSGKGFSVKWLCDYLGISLENSLAAGDEMNDLSMIEAAGIGIAMANGRDFVKEIADIVTETDHNNDGLVPILKQYM
;
A
#
# COMPACT_ATOMS: atom_id res chain seq x y z
N SER A 1 7.02 -1.05 9.93
CA SER A 1 7.90 -0.90 8.75
C SER A 1 7.99 -2.23 8.01
N VAL A 2 8.42 -2.19 6.77
CA VAL A 2 8.67 -3.37 5.91
C VAL A 2 9.65 -4.32 6.57
N ILE A 3 10.70 -3.80 7.20
CA ILE A 3 11.71 -4.58 7.92
C ILE A 3 11.10 -5.32 9.12
N HIS A 4 10.21 -4.70 9.87
CA HIS A 4 9.53 -5.35 10.99
C HIS A 4 8.69 -6.56 10.55
N VAL A 5 7.92 -6.43 9.45
CA VAL A 5 7.16 -7.55 8.87
C VAL A 5 8.09 -8.69 8.47
N ARG A 6 9.21 -8.36 7.80
CA ARG A 6 10.23 -9.34 7.44
C ARG A 6 10.75 -10.14 8.65
N GLU A 7 11.05 -9.45 9.74
CA GLU A 7 11.59 -10.08 10.96
C GLU A 7 10.54 -10.91 11.68
N THR A 8 9.33 -10.37 11.84
CA THR A 8 8.22 -11.06 12.51
C THR A 8 7.83 -12.36 11.80
N LEU A 9 7.82 -12.36 10.46
CA LEU A 9 7.46 -13.52 9.67
C LEU A 9 8.66 -14.41 9.29
N GLY A 10 9.88 -14.03 9.70
CA GLY A 10 11.09 -14.81 9.38
C GLY A 10 11.40 -14.91 7.90
N LEU A 11 10.97 -13.94 7.08
CA LEU A 11 11.07 -14.02 5.61
C LEU A 11 12.50 -14.10 5.09
N GLY A 12 13.48 -13.63 5.87
CA GLY A 12 14.88 -13.73 5.52
C GLY A 12 15.45 -15.16 5.56
N ASN A 13 14.71 -16.13 6.09
CA ASN A 13 15.09 -17.53 6.12
C ASN A 13 14.74 -18.29 4.83
N PHE A 14 13.97 -17.65 3.95
CA PHE A 14 13.56 -18.21 2.67
C PHE A 14 14.37 -17.60 1.53
N PRO A 15 14.93 -18.40 0.60
CA PRO A 15 15.63 -17.87 -0.56
C PRO A 15 14.65 -17.18 -1.52
N ASN A 16 15.15 -16.18 -2.24
CA ASN A 16 14.38 -15.45 -3.26
C ASN A 16 13.06 -14.85 -2.75
N MET A 17 13.04 -14.44 -1.49
CA MET A 17 11.89 -13.76 -0.88
C MET A 17 12.07 -12.25 -0.99
N TYR A 18 11.07 -11.59 -1.53
CA TYR A 18 11.01 -10.12 -1.66
C TYR A 18 9.81 -9.58 -0.91
N LEU A 19 9.92 -8.38 -0.39
CA LEU A 19 8.84 -7.71 0.33
C LEU A 19 8.54 -6.37 -0.34
N ILE A 20 7.29 -6.20 -0.75
CA ILE A 20 6.78 -4.97 -1.36
C ILE A 20 5.94 -4.24 -0.31
N GLY A 21 6.35 -3.04 0.06
CA GLY A 21 5.69 -2.21 1.06
C GLY A 21 5.13 -0.92 0.51
N TYR A 22 4.29 -0.23 1.31
CA TYR A 22 3.74 1.10 1.01
C TYR A 22 3.07 1.20 -0.38
N ASN A 23 2.24 0.20 -0.74
CA ASN A 23 1.61 0.10 -2.07
C ASN A 23 2.63 0.12 -3.23
N GLY A 24 3.78 -0.52 -3.06
CA GLY A 24 4.81 -0.53 -4.09
C GLY A 24 5.83 0.62 -3.99
N GLY A 25 5.77 1.40 -2.91
CA GLY A 25 6.74 2.46 -2.66
C GLY A 25 8.14 1.94 -2.31
N GLU A 26 8.24 0.72 -1.77
CA GLU A 26 9.53 0.10 -1.43
C GLU A 26 9.53 -1.38 -1.79
N ILE A 27 10.64 -1.86 -2.37
CA ILE A 27 10.87 -3.27 -2.67
C ILE A 27 12.20 -3.69 -2.03
N TYR A 28 12.15 -4.71 -1.16
CA TYR A 28 13.29 -5.24 -0.42
C TYR A 28 13.58 -6.68 -0.82
N ASP A 29 14.86 -7.01 -0.95
CA ASP A 29 15.33 -8.39 -0.85
C ASP A 29 15.39 -8.78 0.63
N CYS A 30 14.59 -9.77 1.01
CA CYS A 30 14.48 -10.22 2.40
C CYS A 30 15.75 -10.96 2.88
N THR A 31 16.51 -11.58 1.99
CA THR A 31 17.73 -12.31 2.33
C THR A 31 18.86 -11.35 2.63
N SER A 32 19.16 -10.43 1.72
CA SER A 32 20.25 -9.45 1.86
C SER A 32 19.91 -8.24 2.71
N LYS A 33 18.63 -8.02 3.04
CA LYS A 33 18.09 -6.81 3.69
C LYS A 33 18.32 -5.54 2.85
N THR A 34 18.44 -5.68 1.54
CA THR A 34 18.73 -4.57 0.65
C THR A 34 17.45 -3.95 0.12
N LEU A 35 17.32 -2.63 0.19
CA LEU A 35 16.31 -1.87 -0.52
C LEU A 35 16.70 -1.85 -2.01
N LEU A 36 15.88 -2.50 -2.83
CA LEU A 36 16.14 -2.65 -4.27
C LEU A 36 15.53 -1.50 -5.08
N ASN A 37 14.34 -1.05 -4.70
CA ASN A 37 13.66 0.05 -5.37
C ASN A 37 12.89 0.88 -4.36
N ARG A 38 12.81 2.20 -4.61
CA ARG A 38 12.04 3.13 -3.80
C ARG A 38 11.43 4.22 -4.67
N ILE A 39 10.12 4.43 -4.50
CA ILE A 39 9.35 5.49 -5.14
C ILE A 39 8.59 6.22 -4.03
N ALA A 40 8.76 7.53 -3.93
CA ALA A 40 8.23 8.35 -2.86
C ALA A 40 7.52 9.60 -3.42
N LEU A 41 6.60 10.15 -2.64
CA LEU A 41 6.09 11.50 -2.85
C LEU A 41 7.21 12.49 -2.57
N SER A 42 7.34 13.51 -3.38
CA SER A 42 8.21 14.63 -3.01
C SER A 42 7.72 15.29 -1.72
N TYR A 43 8.62 15.97 -1.00
CA TYR A 43 8.22 16.73 0.19
C TYR A 43 7.10 17.75 -0.12
N ASP A 44 7.13 18.39 -1.28
CA ASP A 44 6.10 19.35 -1.70
C ASP A 44 4.74 18.67 -1.93
N GLU A 45 4.71 17.48 -2.54
CA GLU A 45 3.49 16.70 -2.73
C GLU A 45 2.91 16.24 -1.40
N ALA A 46 3.73 15.70 -0.50
CA ALA A 46 3.30 15.30 0.84
C ALA A 46 2.76 16.50 1.64
N LYS A 47 3.48 17.63 1.61
CA LYS A 47 3.06 18.89 2.25
C LYS A 47 1.71 19.34 1.74
N LYS A 48 1.48 19.30 0.42
CA LYS A 48 0.21 19.68 -0.18
C LYS A 48 -0.93 18.77 0.28
N CYS A 49 -0.71 17.45 0.42
CA CYS A 49 -1.70 16.52 0.99
C CYS A 49 -2.09 16.93 2.41
N PHE A 50 -1.11 17.26 3.27
CA PHE A 50 -1.35 17.71 4.64
C PHE A 50 -2.09 19.06 4.70
N GLU A 51 -1.73 20.03 3.86
CA GLU A 51 -2.41 21.32 3.77
C GLU A 51 -3.89 21.18 3.40
N ILE A 52 -4.21 20.31 2.43
CA ILE A 52 -5.59 20.04 2.01
C ILE A 52 -6.37 19.37 3.14
N ALA A 53 -5.80 18.34 3.77
CA ALA A 53 -6.41 17.65 4.90
C ALA A 53 -6.70 18.61 6.07
N LYS A 54 -5.73 19.44 6.44
CA LYS A 54 -5.86 20.46 7.49
C LYS A 54 -6.97 21.45 7.21
N LYS A 55 -7.06 21.99 5.97
CA LYS A 55 -8.12 22.91 5.55
C LYS A 55 -9.51 22.28 5.64
N MET A 56 -9.63 20.98 5.44
CA MET A 56 -10.88 20.25 5.46
C MET A 56 -11.20 19.62 6.83
N GLY A 57 -10.32 19.77 7.83
CA GLY A 57 -10.47 19.15 9.15
C GLY A 57 -10.38 17.62 9.14
N ILE A 58 -9.62 17.05 8.20
CA ILE A 58 -9.46 15.60 8.01
C ILE A 58 -8.16 15.16 8.66
N HIS A 59 -8.20 14.04 9.38
CA HIS A 59 -6.99 13.40 9.89
C HIS A 59 -6.13 12.89 8.73
N ILE A 60 -4.85 13.21 8.80
CA ILE A 60 -3.84 12.71 7.87
C ILE A 60 -2.56 12.34 8.62
N HIS A 61 -1.90 11.28 8.16
CA HIS A 61 -0.57 10.92 8.64
C HIS A 61 0.29 10.39 7.49
N THR A 62 1.59 10.37 7.74
CA THR A 62 2.58 9.73 6.88
C THR A 62 3.49 8.81 7.70
N PHE A 63 4.50 8.24 7.07
CA PHE A 63 5.35 7.22 7.67
C PHE A 63 6.82 7.53 7.44
N SER A 64 7.61 7.46 8.51
CA SER A 64 9.04 7.19 8.41
C SER A 64 9.30 5.69 8.44
N ASP A 65 10.56 5.28 8.43
CA ASP A 65 10.93 3.87 8.54
C ASP A 65 10.44 3.21 9.84
N THR A 66 10.22 4.00 10.89
CA THR A 66 9.94 3.50 12.25
C THR A 66 8.68 4.05 12.88
N HIS A 67 8.15 5.19 12.41
CA HIS A 67 7.05 5.88 13.06
C HIS A 67 5.94 6.27 12.07
N ILE A 68 4.74 6.37 12.59
CA ILE A 68 3.66 7.18 12.02
C ILE A 68 3.92 8.63 12.43
N ILE A 69 3.75 9.57 11.51
CA ILE A 69 3.97 11.01 11.78
C ILE A 69 2.68 11.75 11.45
N THR A 70 2.16 12.48 12.42
CA THR A 70 0.91 13.25 12.32
C THR A 70 0.93 14.46 13.23
N GLU A 71 0.05 15.43 13.00
CA GLU A 71 -0.02 16.65 13.82
C GLU A 71 -0.50 16.37 15.26
N LYS A 72 -1.46 15.44 15.44
CA LYS A 72 -2.09 15.21 16.76
C LYS A 72 -2.67 13.81 16.90
N GLU A 73 -3.00 13.43 18.13
CA GLU A 73 -3.85 12.29 18.42
C GLU A 73 -5.32 12.68 18.33
N ASP A 74 -6.12 11.89 17.62
CA ASP A 74 -7.56 11.99 17.49
C ASP A 74 -8.19 10.59 17.38
N GLU A 75 -9.52 10.52 17.26
CA GLU A 75 -10.24 9.25 17.18
C GLU A 75 -9.90 8.46 15.92
N GLU A 76 -9.61 9.16 14.83
CA GLU A 76 -9.20 8.61 13.55
C GLU A 76 -7.86 7.85 13.66
N LEU A 77 -6.86 8.46 14.31
CA LEU A 77 -5.59 7.81 14.57
C LEU A 77 -5.74 6.62 15.52
N ILE A 78 -6.53 6.77 16.58
CA ILE A 78 -6.82 5.69 17.53
C ILE A 78 -7.47 4.50 16.79
N TYR A 79 -8.40 4.78 15.87
CA TYR A 79 -9.02 3.75 15.03
C TYR A 79 -7.97 3.04 14.15
N TYR A 80 -7.11 3.80 13.47
CA TYR A 80 -6.04 3.24 12.63
C TYR A 80 -5.07 2.37 13.44
N LYS A 81 -4.69 2.81 14.63
CA LYS A 81 -3.77 2.09 15.54
C LYS A 81 -4.30 0.75 16.06
N LYS A 82 -5.60 0.45 15.94
CA LYS A 82 -6.13 -0.89 16.29
C LYS A 82 -5.56 -1.99 15.40
N ALA A 83 -5.24 -1.66 14.15
CA ALA A 83 -4.67 -2.60 13.18
C ALA A 83 -3.14 -2.50 13.07
N VAL A 84 -2.52 -1.41 13.57
CA VAL A 84 -1.10 -1.10 13.34
C VAL A 84 -0.43 -0.68 14.64
N HIS A 85 0.59 -1.44 15.05
CA HIS A 85 1.34 -1.21 16.30
C HIS A 85 2.63 -0.39 16.09
N THR A 86 2.60 0.58 15.19
CA THR A 86 3.76 1.45 14.90
C THR A 86 3.76 2.63 15.88
N PRO A 87 4.90 3.01 16.47
CA PRO A 87 5.04 4.22 17.29
C PRO A 87 4.62 5.48 16.52
N VAL A 88 4.21 6.53 17.23
CA VAL A 88 3.72 7.77 16.62
C VAL A 88 4.57 8.94 17.10
N ILE A 89 4.87 9.85 16.18
CA ILE A 89 5.41 11.19 16.45
C ILE A 89 4.29 12.19 16.19
N TYR A 90 4.07 13.09 17.13
CA TYR A 90 3.10 14.17 17.03
C TYR A 90 3.85 15.49 16.83
N ASP A 91 3.74 16.07 15.64
CA ASP A 91 4.37 17.35 15.31
C ASP A 91 3.63 18.04 14.16
N ASP A 92 3.40 19.33 14.26
CA ASP A 92 2.84 20.18 13.21
C ASP A 92 3.80 20.26 11.99
N ASP A 93 5.10 20.18 12.22
CA ASP A 93 6.12 20.07 11.18
C ASP A 93 6.52 18.61 10.95
N PHE A 94 5.62 17.87 10.33
CA PHE A 94 5.86 16.44 10.06
C PHE A 94 7.13 16.18 9.23
N MET A 95 7.56 17.15 8.41
CA MET A 95 8.75 17.01 7.57
C MET A 95 10.04 16.96 8.38
N ALA A 96 10.08 17.60 9.56
CA ALA A 96 11.25 17.58 10.44
C ALA A 96 11.60 16.18 10.95
N HIS A 97 10.66 15.24 10.86
CA HIS A 97 10.80 13.85 11.32
C HIS A 97 10.95 12.83 10.17
N LEU A 98 11.12 13.32 8.95
CA LEU A 98 11.35 12.50 7.76
C LEU A 98 12.80 12.57 7.33
N ASP A 99 13.55 11.48 7.47
CA ASP A 99 14.92 11.38 6.94
C ASP A 99 14.95 11.32 5.42
N LYS A 100 13.82 10.98 4.80
CA LYS A 100 13.63 10.83 3.35
C LYS A 100 12.17 11.09 2.97
N GLU A 101 11.94 11.41 1.71
CA GLU A 101 10.61 11.61 1.15
C GLU A 101 9.68 10.42 1.47
N PRO A 102 8.40 10.64 1.88
CA PRO A 102 7.53 9.57 2.30
C PRO A 102 6.95 8.80 1.13
N CYS A 103 6.82 7.48 1.25
CA CYS A 103 6.23 6.65 0.19
C CYS A 103 4.74 6.86 0.02
N LYS A 104 4.03 7.28 1.08
CA LYS A 104 2.59 7.59 1.03
C LYS A 104 2.15 8.49 2.17
N CYS A 105 1.03 9.16 1.96
CA CYS A 105 0.19 9.75 3.00
C CYS A 105 -1.12 8.97 3.10
N LEU A 106 -1.74 8.94 4.28
CA LEU A 106 -3.01 8.28 4.53
C LEU A 106 -3.96 9.21 5.29
N ALA A 107 -5.13 9.45 4.72
CA ALA A 107 -6.22 10.19 5.35
C ALA A 107 -7.28 9.23 5.90
N VAL A 108 -7.81 9.52 7.11
CA VAL A 108 -8.80 8.68 7.79
C VAL A 108 -10.13 9.42 7.91
N PHE A 109 -11.22 8.73 7.56
CA PHE A 109 -12.59 9.25 7.53
C PHE A 109 -13.49 8.37 8.40
N LEU A 110 -13.42 8.51 9.71
CA LEU A 110 -14.20 7.69 10.63
C LEU A 110 -15.67 8.16 10.69
N HIS A 111 -15.89 9.48 10.83
CA HIS A 111 -17.19 10.10 11.06
C HIS A 111 -17.69 11.01 9.94
N ASN A 112 -16.87 11.25 8.93
CA ASN A 112 -17.07 12.27 7.89
C ASN A 112 -16.85 11.71 6.47
N LYS A 113 -17.39 10.52 6.21
CA LYS A 113 -17.22 9.82 4.92
C LYS A 113 -17.69 10.61 3.70
N GLU A 114 -18.64 11.51 3.88
CA GLU A 114 -19.13 12.45 2.87
C GLU A 114 -18.03 13.39 2.34
N LEU A 115 -16.94 13.55 3.12
CA LEU A 115 -15.79 14.35 2.69
C LEU A 115 -14.78 13.57 1.86
N MET A 116 -14.90 12.25 1.72
CA MET A 116 -13.95 11.43 0.94
C MET A 116 -13.88 11.84 -0.53
N GLU A 117 -15.03 12.03 -1.17
CA GLU A 117 -15.10 12.46 -2.57
C GLU A 117 -14.59 13.90 -2.77
N PRO A 118 -15.05 14.91 -2.00
CA PRO A 118 -14.47 16.25 -2.03
C PRO A 118 -12.96 16.29 -1.78
N PHE A 119 -12.46 15.52 -0.83
CA PHE A 119 -11.03 15.43 -0.53
C PHE A 119 -10.25 14.86 -1.73
N THR A 120 -10.70 13.73 -2.28
CA THR A 120 -10.11 13.13 -3.49
C THR A 120 -10.06 14.12 -4.65
N LYS A 121 -11.15 14.87 -4.86
CA LYS A 121 -11.22 15.89 -5.91
C LYS A 121 -10.20 17.01 -5.69
N ASN A 122 -10.07 17.52 -4.46
CA ASN A 122 -9.12 18.57 -4.13
C ASN A 122 -7.67 18.09 -4.32
N ILE A 123 -7.32 16.88 -3.89
CA ILE A 123 -5.99 16.31 -4.13
C ILE A 123 -5.70 16.21 -5.65
N LYS A 124 -6.63 15.68 -6.43
CA LYS A 124 -6.46 15.55 -7.89
C LYS A 124 -6.37 16.90 -8.59
N GLN A 125 -7.07 17.93 -8.13
CA GLN A 125 -7.00 19.28 -8.68
C GLN A 125 -5.65 19.96 -8.42
N GLU A 126 -5.08 19.78 -7.23
CA GLU A 126 -3.84 20.42 -6.81
C GLU A 126 -2.57 19.67 -7.27
N LEU A 127 -2.61 18.34 -7.26
CA LEU A 127 -1.45 17.49 -7.56
C LEU A 127 -1.51 16.82 -8.94
N GLY A 128 -2.68 16.85 -9.60
CA GLY A 128 -2.85 16.31 -10.93
C GLY A 128 -2.54 14.81 -11.02
N GLU A 129 -1.87 14.42 -12.11
CA GLU A 129 -1.48 13.04 -12.39
C GLU A 129 -0.18 12.60 -11.70
N LYS A 130 0.36 13.41 -10.78
CA LYS A 130 1.59 13.05 -10.04
C LYS A 130 1.33 12.07 -8.92
N VAL A 131 0.11 12.07 -8.39
CA VAL A 131 -0.27 11.33 -7.19
C VAL A 131 -1.49 10.46 -7.45
N ASN A 132 -1.37 9.17 -7.16
CA ASN A 132 -2.50 8.28 -7.04
C ASN A 132 -3.30 8.61 -5.78
N VAL A 133 -4.62 8.59 -5.90
CA VAL A 133 -5.54 8.73 -4.77
C VAL A 133 -6.47 7.53 -4.79
N MET A 134 -6.37 6.68 -3.79
CA MET A 134 -7.07 5.40 -3.75
C MET A 134 -7.78 5.18 -2.41
N THR A 135 -9.02 4.74 -2.47
CA THR A 135 -9.75 4.23 -1.30
C THR A 135 -9.31 2.79 -1.04
N SER A 136 -8.54 2.55 0.02
CA SER A 136 -8.06 1.22 0.37
C SER A 136 -8.99 0.46 1.32
N THR A 137 -9.80 1.18 2.09
CA THR A 137 -10.87 0.64 2.95
C THR A 137 -12.03 1.64 2.97
N PRO A 138 -13.20 1.29 3.53
CA PRO A 138 -14.32 2.25 3.64
C PRO A 138 -14.03 3.52 4.46
N HIS A 139 -12.85 3.60 5.09
CA HIS A 139 -12.45 4.72 5.96
C HIS A 139 -11.13 5.38 5.56
N PHE A 140 -10.38 4.82 4.60
CA PHE A 140 -9.03 5.27 4.29
C PHE A 140 -8.89 5.71 2.84
N ILE A 141 -8.29 6.89 2.66
CA ILE A 141 -7.78 7.34 1.36
C ILE A 141 -6.26 7.40 1.46
N GLU A 142 -5.60 6.72 0.54
CA GLU A 142 -4.15 6.68 0.43
C GLU A 142 -3.70 7.51 -0.78
N MET A 143 -2.70 8.36 -0.56
CA MET A 143 -2.03 9.17 -1.58
C MET A 143 -0.60 8.67 -1.72
N PHE A 144 -0.19 8.29 -2.93
CA PHE A 144 1.14 7.75 -3.24
C PHE A 144 1.53 8.09 -4.69
N PRO A 145 2.81 8.00 -5.07
CA PRO A 145 3.26 8.39 -6.42
C PRO A 145 2.54 7.65 -7.53
N ILE A 146 2.28 8.33 -8.66
CA ILE A 146 1.59 7.75 -9.83
C ILE A 146 2.30 6.52 -10.40
N HIS A 147 3.62 6.49 -10.35
CA HIS A 147 4.45 5.39 -10.84
C HIS A 147 4.74 4.33 -9.77
N SER A 148 3.96 4.27 -8.70
CA SER A 148 3.96 3.20 -7.72
C SER A 148 2.62 2.45 -7.72
N GLY A 149 2.53 1.38 -6.96
CA GLY A 149 1.36 0.51 -6.93
C GLY A 149 1.77 -0.95 -6.99
N LYS A 150 0.89 -1.85 -6.56
CA LYS A 150 1.22 -3.28 -6.50
C LYS A 150 1.53 -3.86 -7.90
N GLY A 151 0.79 -3.44 -8.93
CA GLY A 151 1.04 -3.88 -10.30
C GLY A 151 2.37 -3.37 -10.88
N PHE A 152 2.72 -2.11 -10.58
CA PHE A 152 4.04 -1.58 -10.95
C PHE A 152 5.15 -2.41 -10.30
N SER A 153 4.99 -2.74 -9.01
CA SER A 153 6.01 -3.50 -8.26
C SER A 153 6.19 -4.92 -8.79
N VAL A 154 5.11 -5.59 -9.18
CA VAL A 154 5.18 -6.92 -9.82
C VAL A 154 5.97 -6.83 -11.14
N LYS A 155 5.65 -5.87 -12.00
CA LYS A 155 6.37 -5.63 -13.26
C LYS A 155 7.86 -5.36 -13.02
N TRP A 156 8.14 -4.43 -12.12
CA TRP A 156 9.51 -4.06 -11.77
C TRP A 156 10.31 -5.26 -11.23
N LEU A 157 9.70 -6.04 -10.33
CA LEU A 157 10.38 -7.20 -9.73
C LEU A 157 10.61 -8.32 -10.76
N CYS A 158 9.65 -8.56 -11.65
CA CYS A 158 9.83 -9.51 -12.76
C CYS A 158 10.98 -9.09 -13.67
N ASP A 159 11.05 -7.82 -14.07
CA ASP A 159 12.15 -7.26 -14.87
C ASP A 159 13.49 -7.40 -14.15
N TYR A 160 13.55 -7.04 -12.87
CA TYR A 160 14.76 -7.17 -12.05
C TYR A 160 15.27 -8.60 -11.96
N LEU A 161 14.36 -9.58 -11.86
CA LEU A 161 14.68 -11.01 -11.78
C LEU A 161 14.89 -11.68 -13.14
N GLY A 162 14.64 -10.99 -14.25
CA GLY A 162 14.68 -11.56 -15.59
C GLY A 162 13.55 -12.58 -15.83
N ILE A 163 12.41 -12.45 -15.16
CA ILE A 163 11.23 -13.31 -15.27
C ILE A 163 10.20 -12.61 -16.16
N SER A 164 9.69 -13.32 -17.20
CA SER A 164 8.57 -12.81 -17.98
C SER A 164 7.31 -12.72 -17.12
N LEU A 165 6.55 -11.64 -17.27
CA LEU A 165 5.25 -11.47 -16.57
C LEU A 165 4.29 -12.64 -16.82
N GLU A 166 4.32 -13.24 -18.00
CA GLU A 166 3.53 -14.43 -18.35
C GLU A 166 3.80 -15.63 -17.41
N ASN A 167 4.97 -15.64 -16.75
CA ASN A 167 5.36 -16.67 -15.79
C ASN A 167 5.17 -16.24 -14.34
N SER A 168 4.33 -15.23 -14.09
CA SER A 168 4.02 -14.75 -12.74
C SER A 168 2.59 -15.08 -12.34
N LEU A 169 2.39 -15.23 -11.03
CA LEU A 169 1.08 -15.35 -10.40
C LEU A 169 0.92 -14.21 -9.41
N ALA A 170 -0.27 -13.61 -9.37
CA ALA A 170 -0.61 -12.63 -8.35
C ALA A 170 -1.96 -12.98 -7.71
N ALA A 171 -2.03 -12.93 -6.38
CA ALA A 171 -3.26 -13.20 -5.65
C ALA A 171 -3.64 -12.01 -4.76
N GLY A 172 -4.94 -11.67 -4.70
CA GLY A 172 -5.43 -10.56 -3.91
C GLY A 172 -6.94 -10.59 -3.67
N ASP A 173 -7.44 -9.63 -2.90
CA ASP A 173 -8.84 -9.59 -2.46
C ASP A 173 -9.45 -8.17 -2.44
N GLU A 174 -8.66 -7.11 -2.51
CA GLU A 174 -9.11 -5.72 -2.38
C GLU A 174 -8.71 -4.83 -3.58
N MET A 175 -9.23 -3.60 -3.59
CA MET A 175 -9.05 -2.61 -4.67
C MET A 175 -7.58 -2.38 -5.03
N ASN A 176 -6.70 -2.36 -4.03
CA ASN A 176 -5.27 -2.12 -4.24
C ASN A 176 -4.53 -3.31 -4.87
N ASP A 177 -5.19 -4.46 -5.00
CA ASP A 177 -4.65 -5.67 -5.63
C ASP A 177 -4.96 -5.75 -7.12
N LEU A 178 -5.99 -5.01 -7.61
CA LEU A 178 -6.43 -5.06 -8.99
C LEU A 178 -5.27 -4.96 -9.99
N SER A 179 -4.43 -3.94 -9.81
CA SER A 179 -3.33 -3.68 -10.72
C SER A 179 -2.27 -4.78 -10.77
N MET A 180 -2.07 -5.55 -9.71
CA MET A 180 -1.14 -6.69 -9.75
C MET A 180 -1.80 -7.94 -10.32
N ILE A 181 -3.09 -8.14 -10.07
CA ILE A 181 -3.88 -9.24 -10.65
C ILE A 181 -3.94 -9.09 -12.17
N GLU A 182 -4.23 -7.88 -12.66
CA GLU A 182 -4.23 -7.58 -14.10
C GLU A 182 -2.85 -7.67 -14.75
N ALA A 183 -1.78 -7.38 -14.00
CA ALA A 183 -0.42 -7.34 -14.53
C ALA A 183 0.22 -8.72 -14.65
N ALA A 184 -0.13 -9.66 -13.78
CA ALA A 184 0.47 -10.99 -13.73
C ALA A 184 0.04 -11.85 -14.92
N GLY A 185 0.82 -12.90 -15.21
CA GLY A 185 0.45 -13.92 -16.19
C GLY A 185 -0.78 -14.71 -15.78
N ILE A 186 -1.00 -14.89 -14.46
CA ILE A 186 -2.22 -15.47 -13.90
C ILE A 186 -2.64 -14.65 -12.69
N GLY A 187 -3.79 -14.00 -12.78
CA GLY A 187 -4.42 -13.25 -11.70
C GLY A 187 -5.38 -14.11 -10.90
N ILE A 188 -5.27 -14.11 -9.58
CA ILE A 188 -6.06 -14.93 -8.67
C ILE A 188 -6.81 -14.03 -7.69
N ALA A 189 -8.13 -14.18 -7.61
CA ALA A 189 -8.95 -13.55 -6.59
C ALA A 189 -9.23 -14.54 -5.45
N MET A 190 -9.14 -14.08 -4.21
CA MET A 190 -9.55 -14.86 -3.04
C MET A 190 -11.07 -14.98 -2.97
N ALA A 191 -11.60 -16.11 -2.46
CA ALA A 191 -13.04 -16.34 -2.32
C ALA A 191 -13.76 -15.26 -1.48
N ASN A 192 -13.08 -14.70 -0.48
CA ASN A 192 -13.57 -13.55 0.31
C ASN A 192 -13.33 -12.18 -0.35
N GLY A 193 -12.69 -12.14 -1.52
CA GLY A 193 -12.40 -10.90 -2.23
C GLY A 193 -13.64 -10.19 -2.74
N ARG A 194 -13.50 -8.91 -3.08
CA ARG A 194 -14.56 -8.08 -3.65
C ARG A 194 -15.00 -8.60 -5.01
N ASP A 195 -16.27 -8.42 -5.34
CA ASP A 195 -16.83 -8.92 -6.60
C ASP A 195 -16.07 -8.37 -7.82
N PHE A 196 -15.74 -7.08 -7.83
CA PHE A 196 -14.96 -6.46 -8.90
C PHE A 196 -13.53 -7.03 -9.04
N VAL A 197 -12.94 -7.60 -7.97
CA VAL A 197 -11.65 -8.32 -8.04
C VAL A 197 -11.84 -9.68 -8.67
N LYS A 198 -12.93 -10.38 -8.32
CA LYS A 198 -13.26 -11.69 -8.91
C LYS A 198 -13.62 -11.60 -10.39
N GLU A 199 -14.22 -10.48 -10.81
CA GLU A 199 -14.59 -10.26 -12.23
C GLU A 199 -13.39 -10.16 -13.17
N ILE A 200 -12.25 -9.67 -12.68
CA ILE A 200 -11.04 -9.48 -13.50
C ILE A 200 -10.02 -10.62 -13.35
N ALA A 201 -10.13 -11.45 -12.33
CA ALA A 201 -9.19 -12.53 -12.07
C ALA A 201 -9.41 -13.70 -13.02
N ASP A 202 -8.31 -14.37 -13.42
CA ASP A 202 -8.37 -15.59 -14.21
C ASP A 202 -8.90 -16.78 -13.39
N ILE A 203 -8.60 -16.78 -12.07
CA ILE A 203 -8.99 -17.83 -11.14
C ILE A 203 -9.56 -17.22 -9.86
N VAL A 204 -10.66 -17.78 -9.35
CA VAL A 204 -11.17 -17.48 -8.01
C VAL A 204 -10.95 -18.71 -7.12
N THR A 205 -10.38 -18.50 -5.91
CA THR A 205 -10.14 -19.61 -4.99
C THR A 205 -11.46 -20.21 -4.47
N GLU A 206 -11.47 -21.51 -4.16
CA GLU A 206 -12.68 -22.17 -3.60
C GLU A 206 -12.98 -21.75 -2.17
N THR A 207 -11.94 -21.50 -1.38
CA THR A 207 -12.03 -21.08 0.02
C THR A 207 -11.29 -19.75 0.25
N ASP A 208 -11.57 -19.10 1.37
CA ASP A 208 -10.98 -17.81 1.73
C ASP A 208 -9.52 -17.94 2.24
N HIS A 209 -8.92 -16.80 2.57
CA HIS A 209 -7.54 -16.72 3.06
C HIS A 209 -7.36 -17.39 4.45
N ASN A 210 -8.43 -17.59 5.24
CA ASN A 210 -8.36 -18.27 6.53
C ASN A 210 -8.40 -19.80 6.39
N ASN A 211 -8.76 -20.28 5.21
CA ASN A 211 -8.98 -21.70 4.90
C ASN A 211 -8.06 -22.19 3.77
N ASP A 212 -6.83 -21.64 3.72
CA ASP A 212 -5.77 -22.04 2.77
C ASP A 212 -6.16 -21.96 1.28
N GLY A 213 -7.07 -21.07 0.90
CA GLY A 213 -7.66 -21.01 -0.45
C GLY A 213 -6.65 -20.91 -1.59
N LEU A 214 -5.50 -20.29 -1.36
CA LEU A 214 -4.44 -20.17 -2.38
C LEU A 214 -3.61 -21.45 -2.56
N VAL A 215 -3.47 -22.29 -1.53
CA VAL A 215 -2.58 -23.45 -1.52
C VAL A 215 -2.89 -24.47 -2.62
N PRO A 216 -4.16 -24.86 -2.89
CA PRO A 216 -4.48 -25.81 -3.97
C PRO A 216 -4.08 -25.30 -5.35
N ILE A 217 -4.19 -23.98 -5.57
CA ILE A 217 -3.82 -23.36 -6.85
C ILE A 217 -2.30 -23.37 -7.01
N LEU A 218 -1.54 -22.92 -6.00
CA LEU A 218 -0.07 -22.89 -6.08
C LEU A 218 0.51 -24.28 -6.37
N LYS A 219 -0.06 -25.36 -5.81
CA LYS A 219 0.39 -26.75 -6.07
C LYS A 219 0.25 -27.20 -7.53
N GLN A 220 -0.54 -26.50 -8.34
CA GLN A 220 -0.70 -26.83 -9.77
C GLN A 220 0.45 -26.24 -10.61
N TYR A 221 1.15 -25.23 -10.08
CA TYR A 221 2.19 -24.46 -10.79
C TYR A 221 3.61 -24.67 -10.19
N MET A 222 3.74 -25.45 -9.13
CA MET A 222 5.01 -25.84 -8.50
C MET A 222 5.44 -27.24 -8.94
#